data_6e6dbe689befa3828d20c85b4adc9d44
#
_entry.id   6e6dbe689befa3828d20c85b4adc9d44
#
_cell.length_a   1.000
_cell.length_b   1.000
_cell.length_c   1.000
_cell.angle_alpha   90.00
_cell.angle_beta   90.00
_cell.angle_gamma   90.00
#
_symmetry.space_group_name_H-M   'P 1'
#
loop_
_entity.id
_entity.type
_entity.pdbx_description
1 polymer ?
#
loop_
_entity_poly.entity_id
_entity_poly.type
_entity_poly.pdbx_seq_one_letter_code
_entity_poly.pdbx_strand_id
1 'polypeptide(L)'
;MSVLLEREIGKKALLMGNEALVRGAYEAGLDYASCYPGTPSSEVSNLLYELQGAGSFRMDFATNEKVAMEAVAGASMGGLNCLTAMKHVGLNVASDPLGTLTYLGVRGSLVVYSADDPSMFSSQNEQDNRQYARLFGLPCFEPATAQEMKDMTVAAFALSAQMGMPVMVRATTRVAHSRGVVELGDIRPKAGPRHYEKDYAFVPLPGNAVRHHKRLVERMRSLVPVSDASPFNRVEGPADTRLGVVASSAAVNYVLDAVKECGLSDTVGVFRLGMAWPLPENALLEFLRGKDTVLVLEELEPLVEEALRAMAQKNGLTLTILGKGTADLSTLYEYTPARVSAAVPEAFGVADVTPAPLDLTDAPQLVNRPPSLCAGCPHRMSYYGVKLGCEGRDVIFATDIGCYSLGFMPPLRMADIGVCMGAAASMPAGLELAVGAEQRIVGFIGDST
;
A
#
# COMPACT_ATOMS: atom_id res chain seq x y z
N MET A 1 17.38 21.29 11.64
CA MET A 1 16.93 19.95 12.10
C MET A 1 15.61 19.67 11.38
N SER A 2 15.41 18.48 10.83
CA SER A 2 14.18 18.16 10.12
C SER A 2 12.98 18.17 11.07
N VAL A 3 11.84 18.69 10.63
CA VAL A 3 10.58 18.67 11.40
C VAL A 3 10.17 17.24 11.78
N LEU A 4 10.60 16.23 11.02
CA LEU A 4 10.33 14.82 11.30
C LEU A 4 11.02 14.31 12.57
N LEU A 5 12.09 14.96 13.04
CA LEU A 5 12.81 14.61 14.26
C LEU A 5 12.50 15.56 15.43
N GLU A 6 11.56 16.49 15.26
CA GLU A 6 11.13 17.42 16.30
C GLU A 6 10.55 16.67 17.50
N ARG A 7 10.87 17.16 18.73
CA ARG A 7 10.47 16.50 19.98
C ARG A 7 9.32 17.19 20.71
N GLU A 8 8.87 18.34 20.20
CA GLU A 8 7.76 19.09 20.79
C GLU A 8 6.43 18.37 20.52
N ILE A 9 5.83 17.80 21.57
CA ILE A 9 4.55 17.10 21.50
C ILE A 9 3.45 18.13 21.24
N GLY A 10 2.49 17.79 20.36
CA GLY A 10 1.39 18.66 19.99
C GLY A 10 1.73 19.69 18.92
N LYS A 11 3.01 19.82 18.53
CA LYS A 11 3.39 20.68 17.42
C LYS A 11 2.75 20.21 16.13
N LYS A 12 2.18 21.14 15.38
CA LYS A 12 1.57 20.87 14.07
C LYS A 12 2.57 21.10 12.94
N ALA A 13 2.63 20.14 12.02
CA ALA A 13 3.49 20.19 10.84
C ALA A 13 2.68 19.82 9.58
N LEU A 14 2.98 20.45 8.46
CA LEU A 14 2.41 20.05 7.17
C LEU A 14 3.28 18.94 6.60
N LEU A 15 2.79 17.71 6.63
CA LEU A 15 3.51 16.52 6.18
C LEU A 15 2.78 15.83 5.03
N MET A 16 3.56 15.27 4.12
CA MET A 16 3.09 14.30 3.14
C MET A 16 2.81 12.96 3.81
N GLY A 17 1.95 12.11 3.24
CA GLY A 17 1.65 10.79 3.81
C GLY A 17 2.90 9.96 4.10
N ASN A 18 3.84 9.87 3.15
CA ASN A 18 5.11 9.16 3.34
C ASN A 18 6.00 9.81 4.42
N GLU A 19 6.01 11.15 4.53
CA GLU A 19 6.69 11.86 5.63
C GLU A 19 6.05 11.53 6.98
N ALA A 20 4.72 11.47 7.02
CA ALA A 20 3.96 11.14 8.21
C ALA A 20 4.20 9.68 8.67
N LEU A 21 4.34 8.73 7.74
CA LEU A 21 4.73 7.35 8.05
C LEU A 21 6.12 7.30 8.71
N VAL A 22 7.11 7.99 8.14
CA VAL A 22 8.46 8.08 8.72
C VAL A 22 8.41 8.71 10.12
N ARG A 23 7.60 9.75 10.31
CA ARG A 23 7.38 10.37 11.62
C ARG A 23 6.74 9.37 12.60
N GLY A 24 5.72 8.62 12.20
CA GLY A 24 5.08 7.59 13.02
C GLY A 24 6.05 6.49 13.43
N ALA A 25 6.89 6.03 12.52
CA ALA A 25 7.93 5.04 12.82
C ALA A 25 8.95 5.59 13.84
N TYR A 26 9.34 6.86 13.71
CA TYR A 26 10.23 7.52 14.67
C TYR A 26 9.57 7.66 16.05
N GLU A 27 8.30 8.06 16.12
CA GLU A 27 7.53 8.10 17.37
C GLU A 27 7.40 6.72 18.03
N ALA A 28 7.29 5.66 17.22
CA ALA A 28 7.21 4.28 17.70
C ALA A 28 8.54 3.74 18.24
N GLY A 29 9.64 4.47 18.12
CA GLY A 29 10.97 4.03 18.56
C GLY A 29 11.63 3.08 17.57
N LEU A 30 11.61 3.40 16.27
CA LEU A 30 12.28 2.65 15.21
C LEU A 30 13.76 2.42 15.54
N ASP A 31 14.22 1.16 15.46
CA ASP A 31 15.62 0.77 15.59
C ASP A 31 16.28 0.55 14.23
N TYR A 32 15.57 -0.15 13.34
CA TYR A 32 16.13 -0.55 12.05
C TYR A 32 15.09 -0.55 10.92
N ALA A 33 15.50 -0.08 9.76
CA ALA A 33 14.73 -0.22 8.53
C ALA A 33 15.60 -0.78 7.41
N SER A 34 15.02 -1.58 6.54
CA SER A 34 15.61 -1.97 5.26
C SER A 34 14.55 -1.91 4.19
N CYS A 35 14.84 -1.24 3.08
CA CYS A 35 13.87 -0.97 2.03
C CYS A 35 14.48 -1.17 0.65
N TYR A 36 13.61 -1.40 -0.33
CA TYR A 36 13.94 -1.22 -1.74
C TYR A 36 13.04 -0.13 -2.31
N PRO A 37 13.58 0.90 -3.00
CA PRO A 37 12.81 2.04 -3.43
C PRO A 37 11.87 1.69 -4.60
N GLY A 38 10.65 2.21 -4.55
CA GLY A 38 9.65 2.06 -5.60
C GLY A 38 8.50 3.05 -5.39
N THR A 39 8.21 3.90 -6.37
CA THR A 39 7.10 4.85 -6.28
C THR A 39 5.76 4.11 -6.27
N PRO A 40 4.85 4.38 -5.29
CA PRO A 40 4.78 5.60 -4.46
C PRO A 40 5.37 5.48 -3.03
N SER A 41 6.29 4.58 -2.73
CA SER A 41 6.92 4.44 -1.39
C SER A 41 8.35 5.02 -1.29
N SER A 42 8.94 5.49 -2.39
CA SER A 42 10.36 5.87 -2.47
C SER A 42 10.77 6.94 -1.47
N GLU A 43 9.88 7.89 -1.15
CA GLU A 43 10.18 8.96 -0.20
C GLU A 43 10.43 8.41 1.20
N VAL A 44 9.78 7.31 1.58
CA VAL A 44 9.99 6.67 2.89
C VAL A 44 11.43 6.20 3.03
N SER A 45 11.94 5.45 2.05
CA SER A 45 13.31 4.92 2.08
C SER A 45 14.35 6.03 2.04
N ASN A 46 14.15 7.07 1.20
CA ASN A 46 15.06 8.20 1.08
C ASN A 46 15.12 9.02 2.39
N LEU A 47 13.96 9.34 2.97
CA LEU A 47 13.89 10.09 4.23
C LEU A 47 14.50 9.32 5.40
N LEU A 48 14.23 8.02 5.52
CA LEU A 48 14.85 7.19 6.54
C LEU A 48 16.38 7.16 6.39
N TYR A 49 16.89 7.06 5.17
CA TYR A 49 18.31 7.09 4.90
C TYR A 49 18.95 8.43 5.28
N GLU A 50 18.31 9.54 4.93
CA GLU A 50 18.79 10.89 5.27
C GLU A 50 18.78 11.18 6.77
N LEU A 51 17.78 10.66 7.49
CA LEU A 51 17.51 10.97 8.88
C LEU A 51 18.19 10.03 9.88
N GLN A 52 18.69 8.86 9.45
CA GLN A 52 19.18 7.80 10.34
C GLN A 52 20.21 8.26 11.37
N GLY A 53 21.17 9.09 10.97
CA GLY A 53 22.21 9.60 11.86
C GLY A 53 21.66 10.45 13.01
N ALA A 54 20.82 11.42 12.68
CA ALA A 54 20.19 12.32 13.65
C ALA A 54 19.04 11.62 14.42
N GLY A 55 18.31 10.69 13.77
CA GLY A 55 17.26 9.90 14.37
C GLY A 55 17.76 8.74 15.24
N SER A 56 19.06 8.45 15.19
CA SER A 56 19.72 7.35 15.93
C SER A 56 19.16 5.96 15.61
N PHE A 57 18.54 5.75 14.47
CA PHE A 57 18.16 4.44 13.92
C PHE A 57 19.07 4.10 12.74
N ARG A 58 19.05 2.85 12.30
CA ARG A 58 19.78 2.43 11.11
C ARG A 58 18.83 2.19 9.94
N MET A 59 19.27 2.55 8.73
CA MET A 59 18.58 2.29 7.47
C MET A 59 19.57 1.76 6.44
N ASP A 60 19.21 0.62 5.80
CA ASP A 60 19.98 0.06 4.70
C ASP A 60 19.09 -0.09 3.46
N PHE A 61 19.59 0.33 2.28
CA PHE A 61 19.00 -0.05 1.01
C PHE A 61 19.38 -1.50 0.69
N ALA A 62 18.40 -2.32 0.40
CA ALA A 62 18.60 -3.70 -0.02
C ALA A 62 18.72 -3.80 -1.55
N THR A 63 19.20 -4.93 -2.04
CA THR A 63 19.28 -5.21 -3.48
C THR A 63 17.91 -5.52 -4.10
N ASN A 64 16.96 -6.01 -3.31
CA ASN A 64 15.55 -6.18 -3.67
C ASN A 64 14.68 -6.28 -2.40
N GLU A 65 13.37 -6.35 -2.58
CA GLU A 65 12.40 -6.36 -1.49
C GLU A 65 12.44 -7.65 -0.66
N LYS A 66 12.81 -8.79 -1.25
CA LYS A 66 13.01 -10.05 -0.51
C LYS A 66 14.13 -9.90 0.50
N VAL A 67 15.27 -9.37 0.08
CA VAL A 67 16.44 -9.14 0.96
C VAL A 67 16.09 -8.09 2.03
N ALA A 68 15.36 -7.03 1.67
CA ALA A 68 14.89 -6.04 2.64
C ALA A 68 14.04 -6.70 3.73
N MET A 69 13.06 -7.51 3.34
CA MET A 69 12.17 -8.23 4.26
C MET A 69 12.94 -9.20 5.16
N GLU A 70 13.88 -9.94 4.61
CA GLU A 70 14.71 -10.91 5.37
C GLU A 70 15.60 -10.20 6.41
N ALA A 71 16.15 -9.03 6.05
CA ALA A 71 16.98 -8.25 6.97
C ALA A 71 16.17 -7.73 8.16
N VAL A 72 14.99 -7.15 7.93
CA VAL A 72 14.10 -6.68 9.02
C VAL A 72 13.48 -7.85 9.80
N ALA A 73 13.24 -9.00 9.16
CA ALA A 73 12.79 -10.20 9.83
C ALA A 73 13.82 -10.67 10.86
N GLY A 74 15.08 -10.82 10.46
CA GLY A 74 16.17 -11.19 11.36
C GLY A 74 16.32 -10.22 12.54
N ALA A 75 16.28 -8.90 12.26
CA ALA A 75 16.38 -7.88 13.28
C ALA A 75 15.18 -7.90 14.26
N SER A 76 13.95 -8.06 13.76
CA SER A 76 12.76 -8.14 14.59
C SER A 76 12.65 -9.45 15.39
N MET A 77 13.12 -10.57 14.84
CA MET A 77 13.30 -11.80 15.62
C MET A 77 14.35 -11.64 16.72
N GLY A 78 15.34 -10.77 16.53
CA GLY A 78 16.30 -10.36 17.54
C GLY A 78 15.74 -9.39 18.58
N GLY A 79 14.52 -8.89 18.39
CA GLY A 79 13.81 -8.03 19.35
C GLY A 79 13.84 -6.53 19.04
N LEU A 80 14.29 -6.12 17.85
CA LEU A 80 14.29 -4.72 17.44
C LEU A 80 12.92 -4.30 16.87
N ASN A 81 12.65 -2.99 16.89
CA ASN A 81 11.53 -2.37 16.22
C ASN A 81 11.92 -2.06 14.76
N CYS A 82 11.28 -2.72 13.81
CA CYS A 82 11.70 -2.72 12.42
C CYS A 82 10.61 -2.22 11.46
N LEU A 83 11.05 -1.59 10.36
CA LEU A 83 10.20 -1.16 9.26
C LEU A 83 10.80 -1.62 7.91
N THR A 84 9.95 -2.09 7.02
CA THR A 84 10.27 -2.20 5.59
C THR A 84 9.23 -1.48 4.77
N ALA A 85 9.64 -0.83 3.69
CA ALA A 85 8.75 -0.10 2.80
C ALA A 85 9.00 -0.49 1.34
N MET A 86 7.90 -0.71 0.62
CA MET A 86 7.93 -1.11 -0.79
C MET A 86 6.63 -0.75 -1.50
N LYS A 87 6.68 -0.69 -2.82
CA LYS A 87 5.46 -0.58 -3.62
C LYS A 87 4.75 -1.95 -3.73
N HIS A 88 3.53 -1.96 -4.29
CA HIS A 88 2.72 -3.18 -4.36
C HIS A 88 3.41 -4.35 -5.06
N VAL A 89 4.09 -4.13 -6.19
CA VAL A 89 4.81 -5.21 -6.90
C VAL A 89 6.06 -5.69 -6.15
N GLY A 90 6.64 -4.85 -5.30
CA GLY A 90 7.73 -5.26 -4.41
C GLY A 90 7.26 -6.25 -3.36
N LEU A 91 6.00 -6.16 -2.92
CA LEU A 91 5.43 -7.13 -2.00
C LEU A 91 5.32 -8.53 -2.65
N ASN A 92 5.14 -8.62 -3.97
CA ASN A 92 5.19 -9.90 -4.68
C ASN A 92 6.57 -10.57 -4.51
N VAL A 93 7.64 -9.79 -4.58
CA VAL A 93 9.02 -10.28 -4.40
C VAL A 93 9.27 -10.68 -2.94
N ALA A 94 8.75 -9.92 -1.99
CA ALA A 94 8.87 -10.17 -0.55
C ALA A 94 7.85 -11.16 0.02
N SER A 95 6.95 -11.70 -0.80
CA SER A 95 5.82 -12.52 -0.34
C SER A 95 6.24 -13.83 0.33
N ASP A 96 7.27 -14.50 -0.17
CA ASP A 96 7.78 -15.75 0.40
C ASP A 96 8.27 -15.58 1.86
N PRO A 97 9.22 -14.67 2.16
CA PRO A 97 9.62 -14.44 3.55
C PRO A 97 8.48 -13.88 4.39
N LEU A 98 7.61 -13.00 3.87
CA LEU A 98 6.48 -12.45 4.62
C LEU A 98 5.49 -13.54 5.02
N GLY A 99 5.07 -14.42 4.10
CA GLY A 99 4.16 -15.51 4.39
C GLY A 99 4.71 -16.49 5.44
N THR A 100 6.00 -16.80 5.38
CA THR A 100 6.67 -17.62 6.39
C THR A 100 6.75 -16.88 7.74
N LEU A 101 7.02 -15.59 7.74
CA LEU A 101 7.18 -14.78 8.94
C LEU A 101 5.87 -14.61 9.74
N THR A 102 4.71 -14.61 9.10
CA THR A 102 3.41 -14.60 9.80
C THR A 102 3.20 -15.86 10.65
N TYR A 103 3.74 -16.99 10.21
CA TYR A 103 3.76 -18.24 10.99
C TYR A 103 4.76 -18.16 12.15
N LEU A 104 5.99 -17.79 11.86
CA LEU A 104 7.08 -17.76 12.86
C LEU A 104 6.84 -16.69 13.92
N GLY A 105 6.45 -15.50 13.49
CA GLY A 105 6.30 -14.34 14.35
C GLY A 105 7.60 -13.57 14.56
N VAL A 106 7.52 -12.55 15.40
CA VAL A 106 8.63 -11.66 15.77
C VAL A 106 8.71 -11.51 17.29
N ARG A 107 9.85 -11.05 17.82
CA ARG A 107 10.03 -10.75 19.26
C ARG A 107 10.04 -9.25 19.55
N GLY A 108 10.46 -8.45 18.58
CA GLY A 108 10.29 -7.00 18.59
C GLY A 108 8.99 -6.62 17.88
N SER A 109 9.06 -5.61 17.05
CA SER A 109 7.96 -5.25 16.15
C SER A 109 8.43 -5.18 14.71
N LEU A 110 7.51 -5.48 13.77
CA LEU A 110 7.76 -5.33 12.36
C LEU A 110 6.54 -4.72 11.67
N VAL A 111 6.74 -3.57 11.06
CA VAL A 111 5.74 -2.92 10.21
C VAL A 111 6.18 -3.06 8.76
N VAL A 112 5.25 -3.52 7.92
CA VAL A 112 5.41 -3.64 6.47
C VAL A 112 4.57 -2.56 5.81
N TYR A 113 5.21 -1.56 5.23
CA TYR A 113 4.51 -0.54 4.45
C TYR A 113 4.41 -0.98 3.00
N SER A 114 3.18 -1.14 2.52
CA SER A 114 2.86 -1.40 1.12
C SER A 114 2.16 -0.19 0.50
N ALA A 115 2.75 0.38 -0.53
CA ALA A 115 2.17 1.49 -1.27
C ALA A 115 1.64 1.01 -2.62
N ASP A 116 0.31 0.96 -2.74
CA ASP A 116 -0.38 0.56 -3.96
C ASP A 116 -0.52 1.74 -4.92
N ASP A 117 -0.52 1.47 -6.21
CA ASP A 117 -0.57 2.49 -7.26
C ASP A 117 -1.78 2.28 -8.19
N PRO A 118 -3.01 2.50 -7.70
CA PRO A 118 -4.19 2.53 -8.56
C PRO A 118 -4.00 3.55 -9.67
N SER A 119 -4.49 3.26 -10.87
CA SER A 119 -4.23 4.01 -12.11
C SER A 119 -2.81 3.87 -12.67
N MET A 120 -1.94 3.08 -12.06
CA MET A 120 -0.61 2.77 -12.59
C MET A 120 0.22 3.99 -12.99
N PHE A 121 0.23 5.05 -12.16
CA PHE A 121 0.96 6.28 -12.46
C PHE A 121 2.46 6.06 -12.69
N SER A 122 3.03 5.06 -12.00
CA SER A 122 4.43 4.67 -12.17
C SER A 122 4.64 3.14 -12.04
N SER A 123 3.64 2.35 -12.41
CA SER A 123 3.65 0.89 -12.20
C SER A 123 3.28 0.13 -13.47
N GLN A 124 3.74 -1.10 -13.56
CA GLN A 124 3.47 -2.02 -14.68
C GLN A 124 2.11 -2.73 -14.56
N ASN A 125 1.46 -2.69 -13.42
CA ASN A 125 0.13 -3.25 -13.19
C ASN A 125 -0.60 -2.51 -12.07
N GLU A 126 -1.88 -2.81 -11.89
CA GLU A 126 -2.68 -2.53 -10.70
C GLU A 126 -2.81 -3.81 -9.90
N GLN A 127 -2.70 -3.71 -8.57
CA GLN A 127 -2.99 -4.84 -7.69
C GLN A 127 -3.38 -4.34 -6.30
N ASP A 128 -4.24 -5.11 -5.65
CA ASP A 128 -4.76 -4.82 -4.31
C ASP A 128 -4.00 -5.64 -3.26
N ASN A 129 -3.09 -5.01 -2.55
CA ASN A 129 -2.27 -5.70 -1.56
C ASN A 129 -3.01 -6.06 -0.26
N ARG A 130 -4.29 -5.65 -0.08
CA ARG A 130 -5.16 -6.20 0.97
C ARG A 130 -5.35 -7.70 0.82
N GLN A 131 -5.23 -8.24 -0.41
CA GLN A 131 -5.26 -9.68 -0.66
C GLN A 131 -4.12 -10.42 0.07
N TYR A 132 -2.93 -9.83 0.17
CA TYR A 132 -1.84 -10.40 0.96
C TYR A 132 -2.14 -10.42 2.46
N ALA A 133 -2.83 -9.38 2.96
CA ALA A 133 -3.28 -9.37 4.34
C ALA A 133 -4.22 -10.56 4.64
N ARG A 134 -5.15 -10.81 3.73
CA ARG A 134 -6.08 -11.95 3.81
C ARG A 134 -5.38 -13.29 3.63
N LEU A 135 -4.51 -13.42 2.63
CA LEU A 135 -3.80 -14.65 2.29
C LEU A 135 -2.90 -15.14 3.43
N PHE A 136 -2.14 -14.23 4.03
CA PHE A 136 -1.14 -14.56 5.04
C PHE A 136 -1.64 -14.41 6.48
N GLY A 137 -2.87 -13.94 6.70
CA GLY A 137 -3.35 -13.61 8.04
C GLY A 137 -2.53 -12.47 8.66
N LEU A 138 -2.35 -11.38 7.94
CA LEU A 138 -1.53 -10.23 8.31
C LEU A 138 -2.45 -9.05 8.67
N PRO A 139 -2.42 -8.52 9.92
CA PRO A 139 -3.20 -7.33 10.26
C PRO A 139 -2.84 -6.16 9.36
N CYS A 140 -3.86 -5.40 8.91
CA CYS A 140 -3.68 -4.33 7.94
C CYS A 140 -4.43 -3.06 8.36
N PHE A 141 -3.72 -1.94 8.35
CA PHE A 141 -4.25 -0.60 8.49
C PHE A 141 -4.27 0.13 7.14
N GLU A 142 -5.34 0.91 6.89
CA GLU A 142 -5.51 1.73 5.69
C GLU A 142 -5.80 3.20 6.09
N PRO A 143 -4.78 4.04 6.19
CA PRO A 143 -4.95 5.45 6.50
C PRO A 143 -5.65 6.20 5.36
N ALA A 144 -6.48 7.20 5.70
CA ALA A 144 -7.13 8.11 4.77
C ALA A 144 -6.48 9.50 4.72
N THR A 145 -5.67 9.85 5.71
CA THR A 145 -5.01 11.16 5.84
C THR A 145 -3.58 11.03 6.31
N ALA A 146 -2.77 12.09 6.17
CA ALA A 146 -1.41 12.12 6.71
C ALA A 146 -1.38 11.96 8.25
N GLN A 147 -2.37 12.51 8.97
CA GLN A 147 -2.47 12.29 10.41
C GLN A 147 -2.69 10.82 10.74
N GLU A 148 -3.64 10.18 10.07
CA GLU A 148 -3.89 8.75 10.27
C GLU A 148 -2.70 7.89 9.85
N MET A 149 -1.97 8.25 8.80
CA MET A 149 -0.75 7.56 8.40
C MET A 149 0.24 7.51 9.56
N LYS A 150 0.47 8.63 10.24
CA LYS A 150 1.35 8.70 11.42
C LYS A 150 0.79 7.85 12.56
N ASP A 151 -0.48 8.07 12.94
CA ASP A 151 -1.08 7.42 14.11
C ASP A 151 -1.23 5.91 13.93
N MET A 152 -1.66 5.46 12.74
CA MET A 152 -1.76 4.04 12.40
C MET A 152 -0.39 3.37 12.33
N THR A 153 0.66 4.08 11.91
CA THR A 153 2.03 3.54 11.95
C THR A 153 2.46 3.29 13.39
N VAL A 154 2.23 4.24 14.31
CA VAL A 154 2.51 4.06 15.74
C VAL A 154 1.70 2.89 16.31
N ALA A 155 0.42 2.78 15.95
CA ALA A 155 -0.45 1.68 16.37
C ALA A 155 0.01 0.33 15.79
N ALA A 156 0.47 0.29 14.53
CA ALA A 156 0.97 -0.91 13.89
C ALA A 156 2.22 -1.47 14.59
N PHE A 157 3.16 -0.62 15.00
CA PHE A 157 4.30 -1.03 15.81
C PHE A 157 3.86 -1.61 17.17
N ALA A 158 2.92 -0.94 17.84
CA ALA A 158 2.40 -1.42 19.12
C ALA A 158 1.67 -2.77 18.97
N LEU A 159 0.82 -2.90 17.95
CA LEU A 159 0.10 -4.13 17.66
C LEU A 159 1.05 -5.28 17.30
N SER A 160 2.07 -4.99 16.48
CA SER A 160 3.09 -5.98 16.11
C SER A 160 3.83 -6.52 17.34
N ALA A 161 4.26 -5.63 18.24
CA ALA A 161 4.91 -6.03 19.48
C ALA A 161 3.97 -6.84 20.39
N GLN A 162 2.72 -6.43 20.54
CA GLN A 162 1.72 -7.10 21.36
C GLN A 162 1.38 -8.51 20.86
N MET A 163 1.21 -8.64 19.55
CA MET A 163 0.78 -9.91 18.93
C MET A 163 1.96 -10.81 18.54
N GLY A 164 3.19 -10.28 18.55
CA GLY A 164 4.39 -10.98 18.13
C GLY A 164 4.32 -11.44 16.67
N MET A 165 3.84 -10.56 15.77
CA MET A 165 3.70 -10.84 14.34
C MET A 165 3.86 -9.56 13.50
N PRO A 166 4.18 -9.65 12.19
CA PRO A 166 4.19 -8.48 11.32
C PRO A 166 2.81 -7.81 11.23
N VAL A 167 2.79 -6.50 11.01
CA VAL A 167 1.58 -5.72 10.73
C VAL A 167 1.79 -4.89 9.48
N MET A 168 0.82 -4.86 8.59
CA MET A 168 0.87 -4.06 7.37
C MET A 168 0.21 -2.70 7.57
N VAL A 169 0.84 -1.65 7.05
CA VAL A 169 0.21 -0.37 6.75
C VAL A 169 0.16 -0.26 5.23
N ARG A 170 -1.06 -0.23 4.70
CA ARG A 170 -1.27 -0.13 3.25
C ARG A 170 -1.81 1.25 2.91
N ALA A 171 -1.23 1.90 1.92
CA ALA A 171 -1.75 3.16 1.40
C ALA A 171 -1.79 3.14 -0.13
N THR A 172 -2.65 3.95 -0.72
CA THR A 172 -2.63 4.21 -2.16
C THR A 172 -1.83 5.47 -2.46
N THR A 173 -1.48 5.67 -3.74
CA THR A 173 -0.71 6.83 -4.21
C THR A 173 -1.28 8.16 -3.69
N ARG A 174 -2.60 8.31 -3.62
CA ARG A 174 -3.24 9.53 -3.12
C ARG A 174 -2.87 9.82 -1.67
N VAL A 175 -2.98 8.83 -0.80
CA VAL A 175 -2.67 9.00 0.63
C VAL A 175 -1.17 9.16 0.81
N ALA A 176 -0.35 8.39 0.10
CA ALA A 176 1.10 8.45 0.17
C ALA A 176 1.64 9.86 -0.15
N HIS A 177 1.08 10.53 -1.17
CA HIS A 177 1.59 11.80 -1.70
C HIS A 177 0.76 13.04 -1.32
N SER A 178 -0.45 12.90 -0.74
CA SER A 178 -1.19 14.06 -0.26
C SER A 178 -0.59 14.64 1.01
N ARG A 179 -0.71 15.96 1.16
CA ARG A 179 -0.23 16.68 2.34
C ARG A 179 -1.38 17.02 3.28
N GLY A 180 -1.09 16.93 4.57
CA GLY A 180 -2.04 17.30 5.62
C GLY A 180 -1.35 17.82 6.85
N VAL A 181 -2.09 18.48 7.71
CA VAL A 181 -1.61 18.91 9.03
C VAL A 181 -1.51 17.68 9.92
N VAL A 182 -0.34 17.45 10.49
CA VAL A 182 -0.03 16.34 11.39
C VAL A 182 0.40 16.88 12.72
N GLU A 183 -0.24 16.46 13.78
CA GLU A 183 0.15 16.73 15.15
C GLU A 183 1.19 15.71 15.61
N LEU A 184 2.35 16.19 16.08
CA LEU A 184 3.48 15.36 16.48
C LEU A 184 3.22 14.76 17.86
N GLY A 185 3.48 13.45 17.99
CA GLY A 185 3.32 12.71 19.24
C GLY A 185 4.64 12.51 19.99
N ASP A 186 4.55 11.79 21.10
CA ASP A 186 5.69 11.42 21.93
C ASP A 186 6.57 10.35 21.27
N ILE A 187 7.87 10.46 21.48
CA ILE A 187 8.88 9.53 20.95
C ILE A 187 9.14 8.43 21.97
N ARG A 188 8.69 7.24 21.67
CA ARG A 188 8.88 6.07 22.54
C ARG A 188 10.35 5.63 22.60
N PRO A 189 10.77 5.03 23.72
CA PRO A 189 12.10 4.44 23.81
C PRO A 189 12.28 3.33 22.79
N LYS A 190 13.50 3.22 22.26
CA LYS A 190 13.92 2.14 21.38
C LYS A 190 14.04 0.83 22.13
N ALA A 191 13.86 -0.29 21.42
CA ALA A 191 14.09 -1.62 21.97
C ALA A 191 15.59 -1.85 22.23
N GLY A 192 16.44 -1.41 21.32
CA GLY A 192 17.89 -1.57 21.40
C GLY A 192 18.38 -3.03 21.29
N PRO A 193 19.68 -3.24 21.17
CA PRO A 193 20.26 -4.57 21.07
C PRO A 193 19.98 -5.42 22.31
N ARG A 194 19.65 -6.69 22.09
CA ARG A 194 19.39 -7.67 23.15
C ARG A 194 20.18 -8.95 22.90
N HIS A 195 20.38 -9.72 23.96
CA HIS A 195 20.89 -11.10 23.81
C HIS A 195 19.85 -11.95 23.10
N TYR A 196 20.27 -12.65 22.03
CA TYR A 196 19.38 -13.54 21.30
C TYR A 196 19.26 -14.90 22.04
N GLU A 197 18.07 -15.20 22.49
CA GLU A 197 17.75 -16.49 23.07
C GLU A 197 17.39 -17.47 21.95
N LYS A 198 18.09 -18.62 21.92
CA LYS A 198 17.84 -19.65 20.92
C LYS A 198 16.46 -20.24 21.07
N ASP A 199 15.69 -20.28 19.98
CA ASP A 199 14.38 -20.87 19.92
C ASP A 199 14.20 -21.63 18.59
N TYR A 200 14.11 -22.95 18.70
CA TYR A 200 13.93 -23.82 17.54
C TYR A 200 12.55 -23.64 16.87
N ALA A 201 11.61 -22.98 17.53
CA ALA A 201 10.34 -22.62 16.91
C ALA A 201 10.50 -21.66 15.72
N PHE A 202 11.58 -20.86 15.68
CA PHE A 202 11.89 -20.02 14.52
C PHE A 202 12.45 -20.78 13.31
N VAL A 203 12.61 -22.09 13.40
CA VAL A 203 13.01 -22.90 12.23
C VAL A 203 11.75 -23.50 11.58
N PRO A 204 11.43 -23.18 10.31
CA PRO A 204 10.19 -23.57 9.64
C PRO A 204 10.20 -25.03 9.17
N LEU A 205 10.36 -25.97 10.11
CA LEU A 205 10.21 -27.39 9.86
C LEU A 205 8.73 -27.78 9.83
N PRO A 206 8.32 -28.84 9.11
CA PRO A 206 6.92 -29.26 9.00
C PRO A 206 6.20 -29.40 10.36
N GLY A 207 6.85 -30.00 11.36
CA GLY A 207 6.30 -30.14 12.69
C GLY A 207 6.07 -28.82 13.43
N ASN A 208 6.95 -27.83 13.21
CA ASN A 208 6.78 -26.47 13.71
C ASN A 208 5.67 -25.74 12.95
N ALA A 209 5.62 -25.85 11.62
CA ALA A 209 4.64 -25.21 10.77
C ALA A 209 3.18 -25.53 11.19
N VAL A 210 2.88 -26.79 11.53
CA VAL A 210 1.56 -27.21 12.03
C VAL A 210 1.17 -26.45 13.30
N ARG A 211 2.09 -26.29 14.25
CA ARG A 211 1.86 -25.52 15.48
C ARG A 211 1.67 -24.04 15.20
N HIS A 212 2.52 -23.49 14.35
CA HIS A 212 2.47 -22.09 13.98
C HIS A 212 1.19 -21.73 13.22
N HIS A 213 0.69 -22.62 12.35
CA HIS A 213 -0.59 -22.39 11.67
C HIS A 213 -1.74 -22.30 12.66
N LYS A 214 -1.84 -23.24 13.62
CA LYS A 214 -2.85 -23.15 14.68
C LYS A 214 -2.76 -21.82 15.44
N ARG A 215 -1.57 -21.43 15.84
CA ARG A 215 -1.30 -20.17 16.54
C ARG A 215 -1.67 -18.94 15.68
N LEU A 216 -1.40 -18.96 14.37
CA LEU A 216 -1.79 -17.89 13.47
C LEU A 216 -3.31 -17.75 13.39
N VAL A 217 -4.04 -18.86 13.24
CA VAL A 217 -5.52 -18.85 13.23
C VAL A 217 -6.09 -18.33 14.56
N GLU A 218 -5.51 -18.71 15.68
CA GLU A 218 -5.91 -18.20 17.01
C GLU A 218 -5.63 -16.72 17.16
N ARG A 219 -4.45 -16.25 16.73
CA ARG A 219 -4.09 -14.81 16.70
C ARG A 219 -5.08 -14.02 15.86
N MET A 220 -5.39 -14.47 14.64
CA MET A 220 -6.34 -13.78 13.78
C MET A 220 -7.73 -13.68 14.39
N ARG A 221 -8.19 -14.73 15.07
CA ARG A 221 -9.46 -14.68 15.82
C ARG A 221 -9.42 -13.68 16.98
N SER A 222 -8.30 -13.62 17.72
CA SER A 222 -8.13 -12.69 18.84
C SER A 222 -7.98 -11.24 18.39
N LEU A 223 -7.67 -11.00 17.11
CA LEU A 223 -7.57 -9.67 16.53
C LEU A 223 -8.92 -9.07 16.11
N VAL A 224 -9.98 -9.87 15.94
CA VAL A 224 -11.31 -9.33 15.59
C VAL A 224 -11.82 -8.35 16.67
N PRO A 225 -11.82 -8.69 17.98
CA PRO A 225 -12.18 -7.70 19.01
C PRO A 225 -11.27 -6.46 19.05
N VAL A 226 -9.99 -6.61 18.70
CA VAL A 226 -9.06 -5.46 18.61
C VAL A 226 -9.45 -4.55 17.45
N SER A 227 -9.83 -5.14 16.31
CA SER A 227 -10.34 -4.39 15.16
C SER A 227 -11.68 -3.72 15.49
N ASP A 228 -12.60 -4.40 16.17
CA ASP A 228 -13.88 -3.82 16.62
C ASP A 228 -13.67 -2.60 17.53
N ALA A 229 -12.69 -2.66 18.43
CA ALA A 229 -12.37 -1.58 19.38
C ALA A 229 -11.38 -0.54 18.82
N SER A 230 -10.94 -0.68 17.59
CA SER A 230 -9.94 0.21 16.99
C SER A 230 -10.50 1.64 16.85
N PRO A 231 -9.80 2.67 17.34
CA PRO A 231 -10.25 4.06 17.18
C PRO A 231 -10.26 4.51 15.72
N PHE A 232 -9.65 3.75 14.85
CA PHE A 232 -9.62 4.00 13.40
C PHE A 232 -10.84 3.41 12.67
N ASN A 233 -11.61 2.53 13.34
CA ASN A 233 -12.88 1.98 12.87
C ASN A 233 -14.00 2.67 13.62
N ARG A 234 -14.67 3.63 12.99
CA ARG A 234 -15.70 4.45 13.64
C ARG A 234 -16.76 4.95 12.68
N VAL A 235 -17.91 5.28 13.21
CA VAL A 235 -18.97 5.94 12.44
C VAL A 235 -18.79 7.46 12.54
N GLU A 236 -18.84 8.14 11.40
CA GLU A 236 -18.92 9.58 11.26
C GLU A 236 -20.33 9.98 10.82
N GLY A 237 -20.86 11.05 11.41
CA GLY A 237 -22.26 11.43 11.24
C GLY A 237 -23.22 10.59 12.09
N PRO A 238 -24.52 10.59 11.78
CA PRO A 238 -25.52 9.87 12.57
C PRO A 238 -25.43 8.35 12.33
N ALA A 239 -25.33 7.59 13.42
CA ALA A 239 -25.25 6.12 13.34
C ALA A 239 -26.62 5.47 13.07
N ASP A 240 -27.68 6.00 13.68
CA ASP A 240 -29.06 5.45 13.59
C ASP A 240 -29.80 6.04 12.39
N THR A 241 -29.40 5.60 11.20
CA THR A 241 -29.96 6.03 9.91
C THR A 241 -30.26 4.82 9.04
N ARG A 242 -31.17 4.99 8.06
CA ARG A 242 -31.52 3.93 7.11
C ARG A 242 -30.54 3.83 5.93
N LEU A 243 -29.75 4.85 5.70
CA LEU A 243 -28.72 4.90 4.67
C LEU A 243 -27.33 4.86 5.32
N GLY A 244 -26.41 4.13 4.71
CA GLY A 244 -25.06 4.03 5.22
C GLY A 244 -24.01 3.95 4.13
N VAL A 245 -22.79 4.35 4.47
CA VAL A 245 -21.61 4.14 3.63
C VAL A 245 -20.55 3.42 4.46
N VAL A 246 -19.85 2.47 3.85
CA VAL A 246 -18.60 1.91 4.40
C VAL A 246 -17.48 2.30 3.46
N ALA A 247 -16.48 3.02 3.96
CA ALA A 247 -15.39 3.54 3.13
C ALA A 247 -14.02 3.31 3.78
N SER A 248 -12.99 3.06 2.97
CA SER A 248 -11.59 2.96 3.40
C SER A 248 -10.67 3.87 2.60
N SER A 249 -9.46 4.12 3.12
CA SER A 249 -8.41 4.89 2.45
C SER A 249 -8.89 6.28 1.98
N ALA A 250 -8.43 6.77 0.83
CA ALA A 250 -8.76 8.08 0.28
C ALA A 250 -10.27 8.30 0.07
N ALA A 251 -11.03 7.24 -0.24
CA ALA A 251 -12.47 7.31 -0.49
C ALA A 251 -13.28 7.85 0.70
N VAL A 252 -12.75 7.70 1.93
CA VAL A 252 -13.37 8.27 3.14
C VAL A 252 -13.52 9.79 3.03
N ASN A 253 -12.47 10.48 2.58
CA ASN A 253 -12.51 11.94 2.46
C ASN A 253 -13.50 12.37 1.38
N TYR A 254 -13.50 11.68 0.25
CA TYR A 254 -14.38 12.00 -0.88
C TYR A 254 -15.86 11.79 -0.53
N VAL A 255 -16.18 10.73 0.20
CA VAL A 255 -17.59 10.48 0.58
C VAL A 255 -18.10 11.46 1.63
N LEU A 256 -17.25 11.90 2.56
CA LEU A 256 -17.65 12.92 3.54
C LEU A 256 -18.00 14.24 2.84
N ASP A 257 -17.23 14.64 1.83
CA ASP A 257 -17.53 15.79 1.02
C ASP A 257 -18.82 15.58 0.20
N ALA A 258 -18.95 14.46 -0.50
CA ALA A 258 -20.13 14.14 -1.32
C ALA A 258 -21.44 14.09 -0.50
N VAL A 259 -21.41 13.45 0.68
CA VAL A 259 -22.58 13.40 1.60
C VAL A 259 -22.99 14.80 2.03
N LYS A 260 -22.03 15.68 2.32
CA LYS A 260 -22.29 17.07 2.68
C LYS A 260 -22.85 17.86 1.50
N GLU A 261 -22.28 17.74 0.32
CA GLU A 261 -22.70 18.41 -0.91
C GLU A 261 -24.12 18.00 -1.32
N CYS A 262 -24.46 16.72 -1.17
CA CYS A 262 -25.81 16.19 -1.42
C CYS A 262 -26.82 16.54 -0.32
N GLY A 263 -26.45 17.25 0.73
CA GLY A 263 -27.35 17.57 1.85
C GLY A 263 -27.77 16.34 2.68
N LEU A 264 -26.98 15.28 2.68
CA LEU A 264 -27.27 13.99 3.33
C LEU A 264 -26.62 13.83 4.71
N SER A 265 -25.99 14.87 5.26
CA SER A 265 -25.22 14.81 6.51
C SER A 265 -26.04 14.31 7.72
N ASP A 266 -27.36 14.55 7.73
CA ASP A 266 -28.26 14.13 8.81
C ASP A 266 -28.95 12.78 8.56
N THR A 267 -28.74 12.18 7.37
CA THR A 267 -29.46 10.98 6.93
C THR A 267 -28.55 9.81 6.55
N VAL A 268 -27.25 10.06 6.37
CA VAL A 268 -26.27 9.04 6.01
C VAL A 268 -25.20 8.93 7.08
N GLY A 269 -25.06 7.74 7.67
CA GLY A 269 -23.92 7.41 8.52
C GLY A 269 -22.77 6.85 7.68
N VAL A 270 -21.54 7.29 7.95
CA VAL A 270 -20.34 6.81 7.25
C VAL A 270 -19.49 5.98 8.21
N PHE A 271 -19.37 4.68 7.96
CA PHE A 271 -18.44 3.82 8.67
C PHE A 271 -17.05 3.95 8.03
N ARG A 272 -16.14 4.56 8.75
CA ARG A 272 -14.74 4.68 8.37
C ARG A 272 -14.00 3.40 8.75
N LEU A 273 -13.45 2.70 7.77
CA LEU A 273 -12.70 1.46 7.95
C LEU A 273 -11.20 1.78 7.86
N GLY A 274 -10.53 1.89 9.00
CA GLY A 274 -9.11 2.20 9.07
C GLY A 274 -8.24 0.99 9.43
N MET A 275 -8.76 0.03 10.22
CA MET A 275 -8.15 -1.30 10.34
C MET A 275 -8.93 -2.24 9.43
N ALA A 276 -8.41 -2.43 8.20
CA ALA A 276 -9.11 -3.13 7.13
C ALA A 276 -9.01 -4.67 7.23
N TRP A 277 -8.06 -5.21 8.00
CA TRP A 277 -7.95 -6.63 8.22
C TRP A 277 -7.34 -6.95 9.59
N PRO A 278 -7.92 -7.93 10.39
CA PRO A 278 -9.22 -8.51 10.12
C PRO A 278 -10.33 -7.45 10.20
N LEU A 279 -11.42 -7.69 9.48
CA LEU A 279 -12.56 -6.77 9.54
C LEU A 279 -13.13 -6.67 10.95
N PRO A 280 -13.61 -5.50 11.40
CA PRO A 280 -14.32 -5.31 12.66
C PRO A 280 -15.75 -5.88 12.56
N GLU A 281 -15.86 -7.21 12.65
CA GLU A 281 -17.10 -7.93 12.31
C GLU A 281 -18.31 -7.49 13.14
N ASN A 282 -18.11 -7.27 14.45
CA ASN A 282 -19.22 -6.88 15.33
C ASN A 282 -19.62 -5.42 15.10
N ALA A 283 -18.65 -4.52 14.95
CA ALA A 283 -18.92 -3.09 14.70
C ALA A 283 -19.59 -2.88 13.33
N LEU A 284 -19.15 -3.60 12.29
CA LEU A 284 -19.80 -3.58 10.99
C LEU A 284 -21.20 -4.18 11.05
N LEU A 285 -21.40 -5.30 11.74
CA LEU A 285 -22.72 -5.92 11.90
C LEU A 285 -23.69 -4.98 12.64
N GLU A 286 -23.23 -4.29 13.67
CA GLU A 286 -24.01 -3.29 14.39
C GLU A 286 -24.37 -2.12 13.45
N PHE A 287 -23.42 -1.64 12.68
CA PHE A 287 -23.65 -0.58 11.71
C PHE A 287 -24.65 -0.97 10.61
N LEU A 288 -24.62 -2.22 10.13
CA LEU A 288 -25.54 -2.71 9.10
C LEU A 288 -26.99 -2.87 9.61
N ARG A 289 -27.19 -3.09 10.91
CA ARG A 289 -28.53 -3.25 11.47
C ARG A 289 -29.36 -1.98 11.29
N GLY A 290 -30.58 -2.15 10.82
CA GLY A 290 -31.50 -1.03 10.58
C GLY A 290 -31.23 -0.22 9.31
N LYS A 291 -30.20 -0.56 8.54
CA LYS A 291 -29.97 0.06 7.21
C LYS A 291 -30.86 -0.58 6.15
N ASP A 292 -31.34 0.22 5.23
CA ASP A 292 -32.00 -0.24 3.99
C ASP A 292 -31.00 -0.35 2.85
N THR A 293 -30.08 0.63 2.77
CA THR A 293 -29.08 0.69 1.70
C THR A 293 -27.72 1.06 2.30
N VAL A 294 -26.70 0.34 1.90
CA VAL A 294 -25.29 0.62 2.24
C VAL A 294 -24.47 0.67 0.96
N LEU A 295 -23.77 1.78 0.75
CA LEU A 295 -22.80 1.96 -0.33
C LEU A 295 -21.40 1.63 0.19
N VAL A 296 -20.66 0.76 -0.51
CA VAL A 296 -19.27 0.41 -0.17
C VAL A 296 -18.32 1.14 -1.12
N LEU A 297 -17.39 1.90 -0.55
CA LEU A 297 -16.40 2.68 -1.28
C LEU A 297 -15.00 2.20 -0.92
N GLU A 298 -14.46 1.34 -1.77
CA GLU A 298 -13.12 0.79 -1.68
C GLU A 298 -12.48 0.76 -3.07
N GLU A 299 -11.20 1.15 -3.16
CA GLU A 299 -10.48 1.11 -4.43
C GLU A 299 -10.12 -0.35 -4.78
N LEU A 300 -9.98 -0.62 -6.07
CA LEU A 300 -9.58 -1.92 -6.65
C LEU A 300 -10.59 -3.04 -6.35
N GLU A 301 -10.22 -4.07 -5.62
CA GLU A 301 -11.02 -5.29 -5.45
C GLU A 301 -12.17 -5.13 -4.43
N PRO A 302 -13.33 -5.82 -4.63
CA PRO A 302 -14.51 -5.69 -3.76
C PRO A 302 -14.41 -6.52 -2.47
N LEU A 303 -13.31 -6.41 -1.72
CA LEU A 303 -13.06 -7.24 -0.54
C LEU A 303 -14.01 -6.96 0.62
N VAL A 304 -14.28 -5.69 0.89
CA VAL A 304 -15.19 -5.27 1.96
C VAL A 304 -16.62 -5.49 1.53
N GLU A 305 -16.96 -5.15 0.29
CA GLU A 305 -18.29 -5.35 -0.29
C GLU A 305 -18.73 -6.82 -0.22
N GLU A 306 -17.88 -7.75 -0.68
CA GLU A 306 -18.14 -9.19 -0.61
C GLU A 306 -18.29 -9.68 0.83
N ALA A 307 -17.43 -9.20 1.74
CA ALA A 307 -17.51 -9.57 3.15
C ALA A 307 -18.80 -9.06 3.81
N LEU A 308 -19.25 -7.84 3.50
CA LEU A 308 -20.49 -7.29 4.02
C LEU A 308 -21.71 -8.04 3.49
N ARG A 309 -21.73 -8.43 2.21
CA ARG A 309 -22.78 -9.26 1.64
C ARG A 309 -22.87 -10.63 2.32
N ALA A 310 -21.72 -11.28 2.52
CA ALA A 310 -21.66 -12.55 3.25
C ALA A 310 -22.09 -12.40 4.72
N MET A 311 -21.71 -11.32 5.37
CA MET A 311 -22.09 -10.99 6.75
C MET A 311 -23.59 -10.75 6.87
N ALA A 312 -24.18 -9.96 5.96
CA ALA A 312 -25.61 -9.69 5.93
C ALA A 312 -26.42 -10.98 5.77
N GLN A 313 -26.04 -11.83 4.80
CA GLN A 313 -26.68 -13.12 4.57
C GLN A 313 -26.61 -14.04 5.80
N LYS A 314 -25.42 -14.20 6.37
CA LYS A 314 -25.16 -15.05 7.53
C LYS A 314 -26.01 -14.64 8.75
N ASN A 315 -26.29 -13.36 8.90
CA ASN A 315 -27.05 -12.81 10.03
C ASN A 315 -28.51 -12.48 9.73
N GLY A 316 -29.01 -12.88 8.55
CA GLY A 316 -30.41 -12.69 8.16
C GLY A 316 -30.82 -11.21 8.01
N LEU A 317 -29.88 -10.33 7.69
CA LEU A 317 -30.16 -8.92 7.43
C LEU A 317 -30.74 -8.73 6.04
N THR A 318 -31.79 -7.93 5.92
CA THR A 318 -32.41 -7.55 4.65
C THR A 318 -32.05 -6.10 4.36
N LEU A 319 -31.06 -5.87 3.52
CA LEU A 319 -30.63 -4.56 3.05
C LEU A 319 -30.01 -4.67 1.65
N THR A 320 -29.95 -3.55 0.95
CA THR A 320 -29.24 -3.46 -0.34
C THR A 320 -27.80 -3.03 -0.08
N ILE A 321 -26.84 -3.83 -0.55
CA ILE A 321 -25.41 -3.47 -0.52
C ILE A 321 -24.97 -3.15 -1.94
N LEU A 322 -24.63 -1.90 -2.17
CA LEU A 322 -24.13 -1.34 -3.41
C LEU A 322 -22.61 -1.14 -3.30
N GLY A 323 -21.94 -1.11 -4.42
CA GLY A 323 -20.49 -0.92 -4.49
C GLY A 323 -20.04 -0.88 -5.94
N LYS A 324 -19.19 -1.82 -6.35
CA LYS A 324 -18.74 -1.90 -7.76
C LYS A 324 -19.93 -2.03 -8.71
N GLY A 325 -19.91 -1.22 -9.78
CA GLY A 325 -21.02 -1.13 -10.74
C GLY A 325 -22.07 -0.06 -10.41
N THR A 326 -21.98 0.65 -9.28
CA THR A 326 -22.77 1.82 -8.99
C THR A 326 -22.11 3.03 -9.63
N ALA A 327 -22.80 3.75 -10.49
CA ALA A 327 -22.21 4.81 -11.32
C ALA A 327 -20.90 4.32 -11.99
N ASP A 328 -19.81 5.08 -11.84
CA ASP A 328 -18.50 4.74 -12.39
C ASP A 328 -17.58 4.02 -11.38
N LEU A 329 -18.12 3.45 -10.30
CA LEU A 329 -17.34 2.68 -9.34
C LEU A 329 -16.96 1.33 -9.95
N SER A 330 -15.70 1.13 -10.25
CA SER A 330 -15.18 -0.10 -10.88
C SER A 330 -13.98 -0.65 -10.11
N THR A 331 -13.50 -1.81 -10.52
CA THR A 331 -12.24 -2.40 -10.02
C THR A 331 -11.01 -1.76 -10.66
N LEU A 332 -11.21 -0.86 -11.64
CA LEU A 332 -10.13 -0.20 -12.36
C LEU A 332 -9.91 1.20 -11.81
N TYR A 333 -8.65 1.56 -11.64
CA TYR A 333 -8.16 2.88 -11.34
C TYR A 333 -8.50 3.39 -9.94
N GLU A 334 -7.86 4.48 -9.56
CA GLU A 334 -8.15 5.17 -8.31
C GLU A 334 -9.57 5.77 -8.31
N TYR A 335 -10.12 5.93 -7.11
CA TYR A 335 -11.31 6.75 -6.95
C TYR A 335 -10.93 8.23 -6.92
N THR A 336 -11.73 9.02 -7.61
CA THR A 336 -11.63 10.48 -7.62
C THR A 336 -12.85 11.09 -6.89
N PRO A 337 -12.76 12.34 -6.41
CA PRO A 337 -13.93 13.03 -5.88
C PRO A 337 -15.13 12.97 -6.83
N ALA A 338 -14.92 13.19 -8.12
CA ALA A 338 -15.99 13.16 -9.13
C ALA A 338 -16.70 11.79 -9.21
N ARG A 339 -15.96 10.68 -9.18
CA ARG A 339 -16.54 9.31 -9.18
C ARG A 339 -17.40 9.09 -7.95
N VAL A 340 -16.92 9.50 -6.77
CA VAL A 340 -17.64 9.31 -5.52
C VAL A 340 -18.84 10.23 -5.43
N SER A 341 -18.71 11.50 -5.87
CA SER A 341 -19.83 12.46 -5.92
C SER A 341 -20.96 12.02 -6.86
N ALA A 342 -20.65 11.28 -7.93
CA ALA A 342 -21.67 10.70 -8.81
C ALA A 342 -22.32 9.45 -8.19
N ALA A 343 -21.57 8.64 -7.47
CA ALA A 343 -22.06 7.38 -6.90
C ALA A 343 -23.01 7.57 -5.70
N VAL A 344 -22.81 8.62 -4.89
CA VAL A 344 -23.63 8.88 -3.70
C VAL A 344 -25.09 9.20 -4.06
N PRO A 345 -25.41 10.14 -4.96
CA PRO A 345 -26.79 10.40 -5.37
C PRO A 345 -27.44 9.20 -6.07
N GLU A 346 -26.73 8.46 -6.91
CA GLU A 346 -27.24 7.25 -7.55
C GLU A 346 -27.61 6.18 -6.53
N ALA A 347 -26.72 5.92 -5.57
CA ALA A 347 -26.95 4.91 -4.53
C ALA A 347 -28.15 5.21 -3.62
N PHE A 348 -28.41 6.47 -3.35
CA PHE A 348 -29.44 6.90 -2.40
C PHE A 348 -30.69 7.51 -3.04
N GLY A 349 -30.75 7.56 -4.36
CA GLY A 349 -31.90 8.06 -5.10
C GLY A 349 -32.20 9.54 -4.88
N VAL A 350 -31.14 10.35 -4.66
CA VAL A 350 -31.26 11.82 -4.52
C VAL A 350 -30.80 12.52 -5.81
N ALA A 351 -31.12 13.82 -5.91
CA ALA A 351 -30.69 14.59 -7.07
C ALA A 351 -29.14 14.67 -7.13
N ASP A 352 -28.62 14.51 -8.33
CA ASP A 352 -27.19 14.72 -8.58
C ASP A 352 -26.88 16.23 -8.44
N VAL A 353 -26.01 16.56 -7.52
CA VAL A 353 -25.51 17.92 -7.26
C VAL A 353 -24.10 18.14 -7.80
N THR A 354 -23.55 17.13 -8.48
CA THR A 354 -22.22 17.23 -9.07
C THR A 354 -22.17 18.43 -10.02
N PRO A 355 -21.23 19.36 -9.85
CA PRO A 355 -21.10 20.48 -10.76
C PRO A 355 -20.92 19.99 -12.20
N ALA A 356 -21.59 20.65 -13.14
CA ALA A 356 -21.40 20.35 -14.55
C ALA A 356 -19.90 20.44 -14.89
N PRO A 357 -19.38 19.51 -15.73
CA PRO A 357 -18.00 19.58 -16.17
C PRO A 357 -17.68 20.98 -16.74
N LEU A 358 -16.50 21.48 -16.41
CA LEU A 358 -16.05 22.76 -17.00
C LEU A 358 -16.01 22.62 -18.52
N ASP A 359 -16.57 23.59 -19.21
CA ASP A 359 -16.40 23.68 -20.66
C ASP A 359 -14.95 24.06 -20.96
N LEU A 360 -14.20 23.12 -21.53
CA LEU A 360 -12.80 23.29 -21.91
C LEU A 360 -12.62 23.50 -23.41
N THR A 361 -13.68 23.80 -24.15
CA THR A 361 -13.63 23.94 -25.62
C THR A 361 -12.64 25.01 -26.05
N ASP A 362 -12.54 26.11 -25.29
CA ASP A 362 -11.59 27.20 -25.53
C ASP A 362 -10.28 27.08 -24.72
N ALA A 363 -10.11 25.99 -23.97
CA ALA A 363 -8.89 25.82 -23.21
C ALA A 363 -7.69 25.54 -24.12
N PRO A 364 -6.50 26.10 -23.83
CA PRO A 364 -5.33 25.81 -24.62
C PRO A 364 -5.01 24.32 -24.54
N GLN A 365 -4.69 23.71 -25.70
CA GLN A 365 -4.30 22.32 -25.75
C GLN A 365 -3.00 22.13 -24.92
N LEU A 366 -3.11 21.33 -23.87
CA LEU A 366 -1.94 21.02 -23.03
C LEU A 366 -0.95 20.15 -23.79
N VAL A 367 0.33 20.49 -23.66
CA VAL A 367 1.42 19.69 -24.22
C VAL A 367 1.47 18.35 -23.48
N ASN A 368 1.40 17.26 -24.23
CA ASN A 368 1.61 15.92 -23.66
C ASN A 368 3.05 15.80 -23.13
N ARG A 369 3.20 15.39 -21.89
CA ARG A 369 4.49 15.20 -21.19
C ARG A 369 4.63 13.75 -20.73
N PRO A 370 4.83 12.79 -21.65
CA PRO A 370 5.05 11.41 -21.26
C PRO A 370 6.35 11.29 -20.46
N PRO A 371 6.47 10.25 -19.62
CA PRO A 371 7.73 9.93 -18.97
C PRO A 371 8.86 9.84 -20.00
N SER A 372 10.02 10.41 -19.70
CA SER A 372 11.17 10.38 -20.59
C SER A 372 12.47 10.23 -19.80
N LEU A 373 13.48 9.66 -20.44
CA LEU A 373 14.82 9.60 -19.89
C LEU A 373 15.38 11.02 -19.66
N CYS A 374 16.01 11.24 -18.53
CA CYS A 374 16.57 12.53 -18.14
C CYS A 374 17.60 13.06 -19.16
N ALA A 375 17.85 14.37 -19.15
CA ALA A 375 18.97 14.95 -19.90
C ALA A 375 20.30 14.41 -19.35
N GLY A 376 21.20 13.97 -20.22
CA GLY A 376 22.49 13.38 -19.81
C GLY A 376 22.40 11.99 -19.17
N CYS A 377 21.24 11.34 -19.22
CA CYS A 377 21.02 10.02 -18.64
C CYS A 377 21.97 8.97 -19.27
N PRO A 378 22.72 8.19 -18.46
CA PRO A 378 23.61 7.13 -18.97
C PRO A 378 22.87 6.03 -19.75
N HIS A 379 21.60 5.77 -19.43
CA HIS A 379 20.77 4.83 -20.19
C HIS A 379 20.66 5.22 -21.68
N ARG A 380 20.62 6.53 -21.99
CA ARG A 380 20.61 7.00 -23.39
C ARG A 380 21.88 6.59 -24.14
N MET A 381 23.03 6.67 -23.47
CA MET A 381 24.31 6.27 -24.06
C MET A 381 24.35 4.76 -24.31
N SER A 382 23.91 3.96 -23.33
CA SER A 382 23.85 2.50 -23.46
C SER A 382 22.96 2.09 -24.63
N TYR A 383 21.75 2.65 -24.71
CA TYR A 383 20.84 2.38 -25.82
C TYR A 383 21.41 2.79 -27.17
N TYR A 384 21.97 4.00 -27.27
CA TYR A 384 22.52 4.49 -28.51
C TYR A 384 23.72 3.67 -28.97
N GLY A 385 24.62 3.30 -28.07
CA GLY A 385 25.77 2.46 -28.37
C GLY A 385 25.37 1.06 -28.85
N VAL A 386 24.40 0.43 -28.18
CA VAL A 386 23.89 -0.90 -28.58
C VAL A 386 23.14 -0.78 -29.93
N LYS A 387 22.33 0.27 -30.12
CA LYS A 387 21.62 0.51 -31.38
C LYS A 387 22.58 0.55 -32.57
N LEU A 388 23.67 1.32 -32.46
CA LEU A 388 24.70 1.37 -33.50
C LEU A 388 25.38 0.03 -33.71
N GLY A 389 25.71 -0.69 -32.60
CA GLY A 389 26.34 -2.00 -32.67
C GLY A 389 25.45 -3.09 -33.27
N CYS A 390 24.14 -2.92 -33.24
CA CYS A 390 23.15 -3.85 -33.78
C CYS A 390 22.59 -3.44 -35.15
N GLU A 391 23.06 -2.33 -35.72
CA GLU A 391 22.55 -1.83 -37.02
C GLU A 391 22.66 -2.90 -38.11
N GLY A 392 21.59 -3.10 -38.86
CA GLY A 392 21.50 -4.10 -39.93
C GLY A 392 21.38 -5.56 -39.43
N ARG A 393 21.17 -5.78 -38.15
CA ARG A 393 20.96 -7.12 -37.58
C ARG A 393 19.54 -7.26 -37.05
N ASP A 394 18.99 -8.46 -37.10
CA ASP A 394 17.73 -8.80 -36.44
C ASP A 394 17.99 -9.13 -34.97
N VAL A 395 17.59 -8.22 -34.08
CA VAL A 395 17.89 -8.29 -32.64
C VAL A 395 16.62 -8.00 -31.84
N ILE A 396 16.36 -8.84 -30.85
CA ILE A 396 15.30 -8.64 -29.85
C ILE A 396 15.90 -7.96 -28.62
N PHE A 397 15.28 -6.87 -28.17
CA PHE A 397 15.71 -6.12 -27.01
C PHE A 397 14.83 -6.46 -25.79
N ALA A 398 15.35 -7.27 -24.87
CA ALA A 398 14.73 -7.53 -23.60
C ALA A 398 15.07 -6.40 -22.61
N THR A 399 14.08 -5.91 -21.88
CA THR A 399 14.26 -4.78 -20.96
C THR A 399 13.74 -5.11 -19.57
N ASP A 400 14.32 -4.46 -18.56
CA ASP A 400 13.82 -4.44 -17.21
C ASP A 400 12.76 -3.35 -17.01
N ILE A 401 11.95 -3.53 -15.96
CA ILE A 401 11.02 -2.51 -15.48
C ILE A 401 11.80 -1.45 -14.70
N GLY A 402 11.59 -0.19 -15.09
CA GLY A 402 12.25 0.99 -14.54
C GLY A 402 12.56 2.00 -15.64
N CYS A 403 13.62 2.80 -15.45
CA CYS A 403 14.04 3.77 -16.49
C CYS A 403 14.41 3.09 -17.82
N TYR A 404 14.85 1.83 -17.80
CA TYR A 404 15.10 1.07 -19.02
C TYR A 404 13.84 0.81 -19.85
N SER A 405 12.67 0.67 -19.25
CA SER A 405 11.42 0.56 -20.01
C SER A 405 11.18 1.76 -20.95
N LEU A 406 11.70 2.94 -20.58
CA LEU A 406 11.57 4.15 -21.42
C LEU A 406 12.39 4.10 -22.70
N GLY A 407 13.27 3.11 -22.85
CA GLY A 407 14.02 2.84 -24.09
C GLY A 407 13.12 2.42 -25.26
N PHE A 408 11.86 2.02 -25.00
CA PHE A 408 10.90 1.72 -26.07
C PHE A 408 10.46 2.97 -26.84
N MET A 409 10.57 4.15 -26.24
CA MET A 409 10.14 5.41 -26.83
C MET A 409 11.04 5.84 -28.00
N PRO A 410 10.48 6.50 -29.01
CA PRO A 410 11.30 7.14 -30.03
C PRO A 410 12.26 8.19 -29.43
N PRO A 411 13.45 8.39 -30.00
CA PRO A 411 14.02 7.78 -31.20
C PRO A 411 14.73 6.44 -30.94
N LEU A 412 14.80 5.97 -29.67
CA LEU A 412 15.57 4.79 -29.30
C LEU A 412 14.94 3.51 -29.86
N ARG A 413 13.71 3.18 -29.47
CA ARG A 413 12.99 1.96 -29.85
C ARG A 413 13.83 0.70 -29.56
N MET A 414 14.30 0.58 -28.32
CA MET A 414 15.26 -0.42 -27.88
C MET A 414 14.68 -1.28 -26.73
N ALA A 415 13.37 -1.55 -26.76
CA ALA A 415 12.70 -2.42 -25.83
C ALA A 415 11.52 -3.10 -26.54
N ASP A 416 11.62 -4.41 -26.75
CA ASP A 416 10.62 -5.22 -27.43
C ASP A 416 9.83 -6.07 -26.44
N ILE A 417 10.46 -6.53 -25.36
CA ILE A 417 9.85 -7.41 -24.36
C ILE A 417 10.38 -7.10 -22.95
N GLY A 418 9.50 -7.12 -21.97
CA GLY A 418 9.82 -6.94 -20.56
C GLY A 418 8.72 -7.52 -19.68
N VAL A 419 9.03 -8.01 -18.49
CA VAL A 419 8.08 -8.62 -17.55
C VAL A 419 8.16 -7.96 -16.17
N CYS A 420 9.31 -8.05 -15.51
CA CYS A 420 9.54 -7.50 -14.17
C CYS A 420 11.01 -7.09 -14.02
N MET A 421 11.36 -6.49 -12.88
CA MET A 421 12.74 -6.14 -12.57
C MET A 421 13.62 -7.40 -12.50
N GLY A 422 14.80 -7.35 -13.14
CA GLY A 422 15.72 -8.47 -13.26
C GLY A 422 15.40 -9.44 -14.41
N ALA A 423 14.22 -9.38 -15.01
CA ALA A 423 13.78 -10.32 -16.04
C ALA A 423 14.64 -10.25 -17.34
N ALA A 424 15.25 -9.10 -17.62
CA ALA A 424 16.14 -8.97 -18.78
C ALA A 424 17.38 -9.85 -18.70
N ALA A 425 17.76 -10.35 -17.52
CA ALA A 425 18.85 -11.31 -17.35
C ALA A 425 18.43 -12.76 -17.60
N SER A 426 17.20 -13.15 -17.23
CA SER A 426 16.73 -14.54 -17.26
C SER A 426 15.81 -14.85 -18.45
N MET A 427 14.97 -13.90 -18.83
CA MET A 427 14.00 -14.06 -19.93
C MET A 427 14.66 -14.40 -21.28
N PRO A 428 15.84 -13.81 -21.66
CA PRO A 428 16.55 -14.17 -22.85
C PRO A 428 16.86 -15.67 -23.00
N ALA A 429 17.16 -16.37 -21.92
CA ALA A 429 17.43 -17.79 -21.96
C ALA A 429 16.23 -18.64 -22.43
N GLY A 430 15.02 -18.26 -22.00
CA GLY A 430 13.79 -18.89 -22.49
C GLY A 430 13.42 -18.48 -23.91
N LEU A 431 13.65 -17.23 -24.24
CA LEU A 431 13.34 -16.66 -25.56
C LEU A 431 14.27 -17.25 -26.64
N GLU A 432 15.54 -17.49 -26.33
CA GLU A 432 16.52 -18.13 -27.24
C GLU A 432 16.04 -19.51 -27.69
N LEU A 433 15.40 -20.29 -26.81
CA LEU A 433 14.84 -21.60 -27.18
C LEU A 433 13.70 -21.48 -28.18
N ALA A 434 12.98 -20.36 -28.18
CA ALA A 434 11.86 -20.13 -29.11
C ALA A 434 12.30 -19.60 -30.47
N VAL A 435 13.30 -18.72 -30.51
CA VAL A 435 13.74 -18.05 -31.75
C VAL A 435 14.97 -18.71 -32.39
N GLY A 436 15.66 -19.55 -31.67
CA GLY A 436 16.87 -20.23 -32.14
C GLY A 436 18.05 -19.28 -32.36
N ALA A 437 19.04 -19.71 -33.15
CA ALA A 437 20.27 -18.95 -33.39
C ALA A 437 20.11 -17.84 -34.44
N GLU A 438 18.96 -17.73 -35.11
CA GLU A 438 18.74 -16.79 -36.21
C GLU A 438 18.57 -15.34 -35.71
N GLN A 439 17.91 -15.16 -34.56
CA GLN A 439 17.77 -13.86 -33.90
C GLN A 439 18.69 -13.74 -32.70
N ARG A 440 19.27 -12.57 -32.53
CA ARG A 440 20.07 -12.25 -31.35
C ARG A 440 19.21 -11.58 -30.30
N ILE A 441 19.52 -11.81 -29.02
CA ILE A 441 18.82 -11.20 -27.90
C ILE A 441 19.81 -10.37 -27.11
N VAL A 442 19.43 -9.13 -26.79
CA VAL A 442 20.20 -8.22 -25.94
C VAL A 442 19.34 -7.82 -24.77
N GLY A 443 19.79 -8.07 -23.55
CA GLY A 443 19.12 -7.67 -22.31
C GLY A 443 19.66 -6.35 -21.77
N PHE A 444 18.76 -5.44 -21.38
CA PHE A 444 19.09 -4.23 -20.64
C PHE A 444 18.62 -4.39 -19.20
N ILE A 445 19.56 -4.41 -18.27
CA ILE A 445 19.31 -4.61 -16.84
C ILE A 445 19.55 -3.30 -16.09
N GLY A 446 18.76 -3.05 -15.06
CA GLY A 446 18.91 -1.89 -14.18
C GLY A 446 20.13 -2.01 -13.25
N ASP A 447 20.39 -0.92 -12.54
CA ASP A 447 21.56 -0.76 -11.65
C ASP A 447 21.42 -1.49 -10.31
N SER A 448 20.22 -1.94 -9.97
CA SER A 448 19.92 -2.57 -8.68
C SER A 448 19.24 -3.95 -8.81
N THR A 449 19.32 -4.56 -9.97
CA THR A 449 18.68 -5.87 -10.24
C THR A 449 19.65 -7.00 -10.41
#